data_4b8f5b8951ae28c97405f9be2a89fbe5
#
_entry.id   4b8f5b8951ae28c97405f9be2a89fbe5
#
_cell.length_a   1.000
_cell.length_b   1.000
_cell.length_c   1.000
_cell.angle_alpha   90.00
_cell.angle_beta   90.00
_cell.angle_gamma   90.00
#
_symmetry.space_group_name_H-M   'P 1'
#
loop_
_entity.id
_entity.type
_entity.pdbx_description
1 polymer ?
#
loop_
_entity_poly.entity_id
_entity_poly.type
_entity_poly.pdbx_seq_one_letter_code
_entity_poly.pdbx_strand_id
1 'polypeptide(L)'
;MDYNTIIRYKSHGFSDAHIADALNGFKPAGWKALPDHCNEESVMHRRHELNIHPRYRMVDSCAAEFAAKTPYYYSTYEPYQDDGIDHVPDLEKRNKQRMVAIGSGPIRIGQGIEFDYGCVHAVMAIRSAGMDAVLINNNPETVSTDFDTSDRLYFDPLTSECVSEILLREKAHGILLQFGGQTAINLAQPIQKRLKHLSNKGAEVQILGTSVDGIDEASDRERFEAFAKKNGLRMPNGFTGTSADDIRKAVDHIGFPVLIRPSYVLGGRGMEILSNEAQLEAYLKEAYLAPDKPLLVDEYLGHATELDVDAASDGEDVLVGAIMEHLEEAGIHSGDSTCFIPAQNISEDMLTRVAEQTKTIGLGLKIKGCFNIQFAIQGDDLYVLEVNPRSSRTVPFVAKSSGLPLAKIAANVTIGIPLSKQTIPKRTSGQICVKAPVFPFIKLRGLDPAPGPEMKSTGCLLYTSPSPRDPNR
;
A
#
# COMPACT_ATOMS: atom_id res chain seq x y z
N MET A 1 -21.54 24.11 13.43
CA MET A 1 -22.51 23.74 12.35
C MET A 1 -23.72 23.05 12.97
N ASP A 2 -24.90 23.30 12.43
CA ASP A 2 -26.12 22.59 12.81
C ASP A 2 -26.34 21.34 11.95
N TYR A 3 -27.35 20.55 12.30
CA TYR A 3 -27.71 19.31 11.61
C TYR A 3 -27.98 19.53 10.12
N ASN A 4 -28.81 20.52 9.78
CA ASN A 4 -29.23 20.75 8.39
C ASN A 4 -28.08 21.15 7.49
N THR A 5 -27.15 21.93 8.02
CA THR A 5 -25.95 22.35 7.30
C THR A 5 -25.04 21.16 6.99
N ILE A 6 -24.75 20.32 7.99
CA ILE A 6 -23.86 19.15 7.79
C ILE A 6 -24.52 18.16 6.84
N ILE A 7 -25.77 17.77 7.07
CA ILE A 7 -26.44 16.78 6.23
C ILE A 7 -26.55 17.22 4.78
N ARG A 8 -26.75 18.52 4.53
CA ARG A 8 -26.74 19.08 3.19
C ARG A 8 -25.41 18.92 2.48
N TYR A 9 -24.28 19.23 3.14
CA TYR A 9 -22.96 19.02 2.55
C TYR A 9 -22.69 17.55 2.33
N LYS A 10 -22.97 16.71 3.30
CA LYS A 10 -22.77 15.27 3.20
C LYS A 10 -23.60 14.64 2.07
N SER A 11 -24.86 15.03 1.89
CA SER A 11 -25.72 14.56 0.79
C SER A 11 -25.26 14.97 -0.61
N HIS A 12 -24.43 16.02 -0.70
CA HIS A 12 -23.77 16.44 -1.94
C HIS A 12 -22.36 15.80 -2.13
N GLY A 13 -21.98 14.87 -1.27
CA GLY A 13 -20.71 14.12 -1.40
C GLY A 13 -19.47 14.80 -0.82
N PHE A 14 -19.62 15.88 -0.05
CA PHE A 14 -18.48 16.52 0.61
C PHE A 14 -17.97 15.66 1.77
N SER A 15 -16.67 15.38 1.81
CA SER A 15 -16.02 14.72 2.95
C SER A 15 -15.90 15.67 4.15
N ASP A 16 -15.64 15.10 5.33
CA ASP A 16 -15.38 15.88 6.54
C ASP A 16 -14.16 16.82 6.33
N ALA A 17 -13.14 16.37 5.58
CA ALA A 17 -11.99 17.19 5.20
C ALA A 17 -12.38 18.37 4.29
N HIS A 18 -13.16 18.13 3.22
CA HIS A 18 -13.64 19.20 2.34
C HIS A 18 -14.48 20.24 3.11
N ILE A 19 -15.30 19.79 4.04
CA ILE A 19 -16.10 20.68 4.90
C ILE A 19 -15.17 21.52 5.79
N ALA A 20 -14.13 20.93 6.38
CA ALA A 20 -13.15 21.64 7.20
C ALA A 20 -12.39 22.70 6.39
N ASP A 21 -11.92 22.35 5.19
CA ASP A 21 -11.20 23.26 4.30
C ASP A 21 -12.06 24.45 3.87
N ALA A 22 -13.32 24.16 3.50
CA ALA A 22 -14.28 25.23 3.16
C ALA A 22 -14.56 26.17 4.33
N LEU A 23 -14.60 25.64 5.55
CA LEU A 23 -14.81 26.47 6.76
C LEU A 23 -13.60 27.33 7.11
N ASN A 24 -12.38 26.87 6.84
CA ASN A 24 -11.16 27.62 7.06
C ASN A 24 -10.98 28.73 6.00
N GLY A 25 -11.42 28.47 4.76
CA GLY A 25 -11.34 29.43 3.65
C GLY A 25 -12.46 30.46 3.60
N PHE A 26 -13.62 30.15 4.17
CA PHE A 26 -14.81 30.99 4.11
C PHE A 26 -15.43 31.13 5.52
N LYS A 27 -15.23 32.31 6.15
CA LYS A 27 -15.92 32.65 7.41
C LYS A 27 -17.18 33.47 7.10
N PRO A 28 -18.39 32.87 7.06
CA PRO A 28 -19.62 33.63 6.86
C PRO A 28 -19.82 34.62 8.02
N ALA A 29 -20.24 35.82 7.71
CA ALA A 29 -20.60 36.83 8.71
C ALA A 29 -21.73 36.29 9.60
N GLY A 30 -21.50 36.29 10.92
CA GLY A 30 -22.50 35.85 11.91
C GLY A 30 -22.33 34.44 12.46
N TRP A 31 -21.34 33.67 12.03
CA TRP A 31 -21.02 32.38 12.63
C TRP A 31 -20.29 32.56 13.97
N LYS A 32 -20.88 32.09 15.05
CA LYS A 32 -20.21 32.00 16.35
C LYS A 32 -19.03 31.06 16.23
N ALA A 33 -17.90 31.52 16.77
CA ALA A 33 -16.58 30.94 16.66
C ALA A 33 -16.56 29.41 16.58
N LEU A 34 -16.18 28.91 15.39
CA LEU A 34 -15.46 27.64 15.29
C LEU A 34 -14.08 27.83 15.94
N PRO A 35 -13.48 26.78 16.53
CA PRO A 35 -12.08 26.85 16.96
C PRO A 35 -11.23 27.45 15.85
N ASP A 36 -10.15 28.15 16.18
CA ASP A 36 -9.32 28.90 15.23
C ASP A 36 -8.80 28.08 14.04
N HIS A 37 -8.85 26.75 14.13
CA HIS A 37 -8.62 25.82 13.02
C HIS A 37 -9.65 24.68 13.07
N CYS A 38 -10.55 24.67 12.11
CA CYS A 38 -11.44 23.53 11.86
C CYS A 38 -10.66 22.49 11.06
N ASN A 39 -10.61 21.25 11.51
CA ASN A 39 -10.00 20.13 10.80
C ASN A 39 -11.02 19.01 10.60
N GLU A 40 -10.66 18.00 9.80
CA GLU A 40 -11.49 16.82 9.52
C GLU A 40 -12.04 16.17 10.80
N GLU A 41 -11.21 16.07 11.84
CA GLU A 41 -11.59 15.47 13.12
C GLU A 41 -12.67 16.29 13.84
N SER A 42 -12.57 17.62 13.82
CA SER A 42 -13.59 18.52 14.40
C SER A 42 -14.94 18.36 13.71
N VAL A 43 -14.96 18.21 12.39
CA VAL A 43 -16.18 17.98 11.61
C VAL A 43 -16.77 16.62 11.94
N MET A 44 -15.94 15.57 11.98
CA MET A 44 -16.35 14.22 12.38
C MET A 44 -16.98 14.22 13.78
N HIS A 45 -16.32 14.83 14.77
CA HIS A 45 -16.84 14.92 16.14
C HIS A 45 -18.22 15.56 16.15
N ARG A 46 -18.36 16.72 15.46
CA ARG A 46 -19.62 17.44 15.40
C ARG A 46 -20.72 16.65 14.71
N ARG A 47 -20.38 15.95 13.62
CA ARG A 47 -21.30 15.07 12.91
C ARG A 47 -21.81 13.93 13.82
N HIS A 48 -20.91 13.31 14.55
CA HIS A 48 -21.24 12.25 15.50
C HIS A 48 -22.06 12.72 16.71
N GLU A 49 -21.79 13.93 17.23
CA GLU A 49 -22.63 14.56 18.28
C GLU A 49 -24.07 14.76 17.82
N LEU A 50 -24.25 15.10 16.54
CA LEU A 50 -25.55 15.29 15.92
C LEU A 50 -26.19 13.97 15.44
N ASN A 51 -25.55 12.82 15.70
CA ASN A 51 -25.98 11.49 15.25
C ASN A 51 -26.15 11.40 13.72
N ILE A 52 -25.28 12.07 12.97
CA ILE A 52 -25.24 12.02 11.50
C ILE A 52 -24.23 10.93 11.09
N HIS A 53 -24.74 9.82 10.62
CA HIS A 53 -23.96 8.68 10.10
C HIS A 53 -24.41 8.34 8.68
N PRO A 54 -23.54 7.76 7.85
CA PRO A 54 -23.96 7.23 6.56
C PRO A 54 -24.93 6.06 6.76
N ARG A 55 -25.80 5.86 5.79
CA ARG A 55 -26.58 4.64 5.62
C ARG A 55 -26.00 3.85 4.47
N TYR A 56 -26.18 2.56 4.49
CA TYR A 56 -25.61 1.68 3.47
C TYR A 56 -26.74 1.05 2.66
N ARG A 57 -26.69 1.31 1.35
CA ARG A 57 -27.62 0.76 0.38
C ARG A 57 -27.00 -0.40 -0.36
N MET A 58 -27.81 -1.41 -0.64
CA MET A 58 -27.39 -2.51 -1.50
C MET A 58 -27.33 -2.03 -2.96
N VAL A 59 -26.25 -2.42 -3.65
CA VAL A 59 -26.12 -2.14 -5.08
C VAL A 59 -27.15 -2.96 -5.84
N ASP A 60 -27.99 -2.28 -6.61
CA ASP A 60 -28.93 -2.93 -7.53
C ASP A 60 -28.18 -3.40 -8.78
N SER A 61 -27.84 -4.67 -8.84
CA SER A 61 -27.19 -5.32 -9.99
C SER A 61 -28.18 -5.80 -11.06
N CYS A 62 -29.48 -5.59 -10.86
CA CYS A 62 -30.54 -6.10 -11.72
C CYS A 62 -31.36 -5.01 -12.42
N ALA A 63 -30.90 -3.74 -12.38
CA ALA A 63 -31.53 -2.59 -13.00
C ALA A 63 -33.03 -2.43 -12.63
N ALA A 64 -33.40 -2.75 -11.38
CA ALA A 64 -34.75 -2.80 -10.86
C ALA A 64 -35.73 -3.78 -11.55
N GLU A 65 -35.24 -4.64 -12.46
CA GLU A 65 -36.07 -5.70 -13.07
C GLU A 65 -36.43 -6.79 -12.06
N PHE A 66 -35.52 -7.09 -11.13
CA PHE A 66 -35.69 -8.04 -10.04
C PHE A 66 -35.12 -7.50 -8.76
N ALA A 67 -35.57 -7.97 -7.62
CA ALA A 67 -34.98 -7.64 -6.33
C ALA A 67 -33.55 -8.19 -6.26
N ALA A 68 -32.57 -7.30 -6.29
CA ALA A 68 -31.16 -7.66 -6.12
C ALA A 68 -30.92 -8.24 -4.71
N LYS A 69 -30.14 -9.32 -4.64
CA LYS A 69 -29.66 -9.92 -3.38
C LYS A 69 -28.16 -10.11 -3.47
N THR A 70 -27.42 -9.01 -3.37
CA THR A 70 -25.97 -8.99 -3.47
C THR A 70 -25.34 -8.61 -2.13
N PRO A 71 -24.12 -9.08 -1.82
CA PRO A 71 -23.35 -8.61 -0.67
C PRO A 71 -22.69 -7.25 -0.91
N TYR A 72 -23.18 -6.46 -1.86
CA TYR A 72 -22.59 -5.21 -2.35
C TYR A 72 -23.30 -4.02 -1.78
N TYR A 73 -22.56 -3.13 -1.13
CA TYR A 73 -23.09 -1.96 -0.45
C TYR A 73 -22.31 -0.70 -0.82
N TYR A 74 -22.95 0.44 -0.71
CA TYR A 74 -22.33 1.77 -0.80
C TYR A 74 -22.94 2.69 0.25
N SER A 75 -22.18 3.67 0.71
CA SER A 75 -22.65 4.65 1.70
C SER A 75 -23.41 5.80 1.04
N THR A 76 -24.41 6.34 1.76
CA THR A 76 -25.14 7.52 1.35
C THR A 76 -25.57 8.34 2.57
N TYR A 77 -25.73 9.65 2.36
CA TYR A 77 -26.30 10.59 3.33
C TYR A 77 -27.60 11.23 2.81
N GLU A 78 -28.26 10.63 1.84
CA GLU A 78 -29.47 11.19 1.21
C GLU A 78 -30.64 11.25 2.20
N PRO A 79 -31.20 12.45 2.47
CA PRO A 79 -32.33 12.58 3.38
C PRO A 79 -33.70 12.47 2.68
N TYR A 80 -33.76 12.55 1.33
CA TYR A 80 -34.97 12.90 0.62
C TYR A 80 -35.73 11.75 -0.08
N GLN A 81 -35.16 10.58 -0.19
CA GLN A 81 -35.82 9.38 -0.78
C GLN A 81 -35.74 8.18 0.18
N ASP A 82 -35.76 8.44 1.45
CA ASP A 82 -35.30 7.48 2.42
C ASP A 82 -36.47 6.83 3.13
N ASP A 83 -36.63 5.53 2.92
CA ASP A 83 -37.45 4.64 3.72
C ASP A 83 -36.90 4.44 5.15
N GLY A 84 -35.77 5.07 5.48
CA GLY A 84 -35.11 4.92 6.79
C GLY A 84 -34.30 3.64 6.93
N ILE A 85 -34.17 2.83 5.90
CA ILE A 85 -33.64 1.47 5.98
C ILE A 85 -32.15 1.45 5.63
N ASP A 86 -31.35 0.86 6.52
CA ASP A 86 -30.00 0.39 6.23
C ASP A 86 -30.10 -1.04 5.68
N HIS A 87 -29.63 -1.24 4.44
CA HIS A 87 -29.77 -2.55 3.77
C HIS A 87 -28.77 -3.60 4.25
N VAL A 88 -27.76 -3.20 5.02
CA VAL A 88 -26.78 -4.15 5.58
C VAL A 88 -27.45 -4.96 6.69
N PRO A 89 -27.60 -6.28 6.51
CA PRO A 89 -28.23 -7.12 7.52
C PRO A 89 -27.42 -7.12 8.82
N ASP A 90 -28.11 -7.11 9.97
CA ASP A 90 -27.43 -7.32 11.24
C ASP A 90 -26.91 -8.75 11.35
N LEU A 91 -25.59 -8.88 11.53
CA LEU A 91 -24.92 -10.18 11.70
C LEU A 91 -24.79 -10.62 13.15
N GLU A 92 -25.45 -9.95 14.09
CA GLU A 92 -25.39 -10.29 15.52
C GLU A 92 -25.74 -11.77 15.81
N LYS A 93 -26.48 -12.40 14.90
CA LYS A 93 -26.87 -13.81 15.01
C LYS A 93 -25.74 -14.83 14.68
N ARG A 94 -24.59 -14.40 14.10
CA ARG A 94 -23.56 -15.33 13.64
C ARG A 94 -22.46 -15.65 14.64
N ASN A 95 -22.31 -14.88 15.69
CA ASN A 95 -21.24 -15.01 16.72
C ASN A 95 -19.82 -15.27 16.15
N LYS A 96 -19.51 -14.65 15.02
CA LYS A 96 -18.22 -14.73 14.35
C LYS A 96 -17.49 -13.40 14.46
N GLN A 97 -16.17 -13.46 14.56
CA GLN A 97 -15.32 -12.27 14.43
C GLN A 97 -15.37 -11.75 13.00
N ARG A 98 -15.42 -10.44 12.84
CA ARG A 98 -15.43 -9.74 11.56
C ARG A 98 -14.09 -9.03 11.34
N MET A 99 -13.47 -9.34 10.22
CA MET A 99 -12.23 -8.72 9.80
C MET A 99 -12.45 -7.94 8.52
N VAL A 100 -11.94 -6.72 8.47
CA VAL A 100 -12.06 -5.84 7.31
C VAL A 100 -10.74 -5.81 6.57
N ALA A 101 -10.74 -6.16 5.29
CA ALA A 101 -9.62 -5.98 4.39
C ALA A 101 -9.83 -4.72 3.54
N ILE A 102 -8.76 -3.97 3.32
CA ILE A 102 -8.79 -2.79 2.44
C ILE A 102 -8.22 -3.16 1.09
N GLY A 103 -9.00 -2.89 0.04
CA GLY A 103 -8.62 -3.11 -1.35
C GLY A 103 -7.56 -2.13 -1.84
N SER A 104 -7.14 -2.32 -3.09
CA SER A 104 -6.11 -1.51 -3.74
C SER A 104 -6.64 -0.24 -4.40
N GLY A 105 -7.95 -0.13 -4.54
CA GLY A 105 -8.57 0.94 -5.31
C GLY A 105 -8.41 0.77 -6.82
N PRO A 106 -8.55 1.84 -7.61
CA PRO A 106 -8.42 1.79 -9.05
C PRO A 106 -7.02 1.34 -9.49
N ILE A 107 -6.97 0.50 -10.53
CA ILE A 107 -5.72 0.10 -11.16
C ILE A 107 -5.13 1.30 -11.90
N ARG A 108 -3.86 1.59 -11.65
CA ARG A 108 -3.10 2.68 -12.25
C ARG A 108 -1.61 2.36 -12.24
N ILE A 109 -0.82 3.13 -12.98
CA ILE A 109 0.65 3.04 -12.90
C ILE A 109 1.08 3.22 -11.44
N GLY A 110 1.91 2.31 -10.93
CA GLY A 110 2.34 2.27 -9.53
C GLY A 110 1.39 1.54 -8.58
N GLN A 111 0.14 1.25 -8.97
CA GLN A 111 -0.86 0.53 -8.18
C GLN A 111 -1.56 -0.51 -9.06
N GLY A 112 -0.88 -1.60 -9.37
CA GLY A 112 -1.34 -2.65 -10.29
C GLY A 112 -2.27 -3.68 -9.68
N ILE A 113 -2.75 -4.61 -10.53
CA ILE A 113 -3.65 -5.71 -10.15
C ILE A 113 -3.02 -6.70 -9.18
N GLU A 114 -1.71 -6.70 -9.06
CA GLU A 114 -0.96 -7.58 -8.15
C GLU A 114 -1.33 -7.34 -6.68
N PHE A 115 -1.76 -6.12 -6.34
CA PHE A 115 -2.29 -5.81 -5.01
C PHE A 115 -3.68 -6.37 -4.79
N ASP A 116 -4.49 -6.46 -5.84
CA ASP A 116 -5.79 -7.12 -5.75
C ASP A 116 -5.64 -8.63 -5.48
N TYR A 117 -4.65 -9.29 -6.07
CA TYR A 117 -4.27 -10.65 -5.72
C TYR A 117 -4.00 -10.80 -4.22
N GLY A 118 -3.26 -9.86 -3.61
CA GLY A 118 -3.02 -9.83 -2.17
C GLY A 118 -4.32 -9.72 -1.37
N CYS A 119 -5.23 -8.84 -1.79
CA CYS A 119 -6.54 -8.65 -1.15
C CYS A 119 -7.40 -9.90 -1.20
N VAL A 120 -7.47 -10.58 -2.36
CA VAL A 120 -8.21 -11.85 -2.51
C VAL A 120 -7.69 -12.90 -1.53
N HIS A 121 -6.36 -13.06 -1.45
CA HIS A 121 -5.76 -14.02 -0.52
C HIS A 121 -5.97 -13.65 0.95
N ALA A 122 -5.99 -12.36 1.30
CA ALA A 122 -6.32 -11.90 2.64
C ALA A 122 -7.76 -12.25 3.02
N VAL A 123 -8.72 -11.97 2.14
CA VAL A 123 -10.12 -12.32 2.33
C VAL A 123 -10.31 -13.85 2.45
N MET A 124 -9.66 -14.63 1.58
CA MET A 124 -9.71 -16.09 1.64
C MET A 124 -9.12 -16.65 2.95
N ALA A 125 -8.04 -16.05 3.47
CA ALA A 125 -7.45 -16.44 4.75
C ALA A 125 -8.42 -16.19 5.91
N ILE A 126 -9.07 -15.00 5.95
CA ILE A 126 -10.08 -14.66 6.96
C ILE A 126 -11.22 -15.69 6.95
N ARG A 127 -11.79 -15.97 5.78
CA ARG A 127 -12.90 -16.94 5.63
C ARG A 127 -12.47 -18.36 6.02
N SER A 128 -11.26 -18.78 5.62
CA SER A 128 -10.72 -20.11 5.95
C SER A 128 -10.48 -20.27 7.46
N ALA A 129 -10.23 -19.18 8.18
CA ALA A 129 -10.12 -19.16 9.64
C ALA A 129 -11.49 -19.14 10.35
N GLY A 130 -12.61 -19.21 9.61
CA GLY A 130 -13.96 -19.24 10.15
C GLY A 130 -14.51 -17.87 10.57
N MET A 131 -13.85 -16.78 10.20
CA MET A 131 -14.26 -15.41 10.45
C MET A 131 -15.10 -14.88 9.28
N ASP A 132 -15.88 -13.82 9.51
CA ASP A 132 -16.57 -13.10 8.44
C ASP A 132 -15.60 -12.07 7.81
N ALA A 133 -15.46 -12.12 6.48
CA ALA A 133 -14.58 -11.24 5.71
C ALA A 133 -15.38 -10.10 5.08
N VAL A 134 -15.04 -8.88 5.45
CA VAL A 134 -15.57 -7.65 4.85
C VAL A 134 -14.47 -7.03 4.00
N LEU A 135 -14.79 -6.65 2.77
CA LEU A 135 -13.88 -5.93 1.89
C LEU A 135 -14.38 -4.51 1.66
N ILE A 136 -13.48 -3.54 1.69
CA ILE A 136 -13.75 -2.16 1.23
C ILE A 136 -12.87 -1.91 0.02
N ASN A 137 -13.48 -1.68 -1.14
CA ASN A 137 -12.76 -1.36 -2.38
C ASN A 137 -13.65 -0.52 -3.28
N ASN A 138 -13.08 0.44 -4.00
CA ASN A 138 -13.81 1.29 -4.94
C ASN A 138 -13.48 0.99 -6.41
N ASN A 139 -12.93 -0.19 -6.70
CA ASN A 139 -12.74 -0.70 -8.04
C ASN A 139 -13.77 -1.80 -8.32
N PRO A 140 -14.77 -1.57 -9.19
CA PRO A 140 -15.81 -2.57 -9.46
C PRO A 140 -15.37 -3.68 -10.42
N GLU A 141 -14.22 -3.54 -11.09
CA GLU A 141 -13.76 -4.46 -12.14
C GLU A 141 -12.48 -5.19 -11.72
N THR A 142 -12.54 -5.92 -10.60
CA THR A 142 -11.40 -6.70 -10.13
C THR A 142 -11.85 -7.92 -9.33
N VAL A 143 -11.01 -8.93 -9.22
CA VAL A 143 -11.36 -10.23 -8.61
C VAL A 143 -11.74 -10.10 -7.14
N SER A 144 -11.12 -9.19 -6.38
CA SER A 144 -11.46 -8.99 -4.97
C SER A 144 -12.91 -8.50 -4.78
N THR A 145 -13.48 -7.87 -5.79
CA THR A 145 -14.85 -7.35 -5.79
C THR A 145 -15.87 -8.28 -6.45
N ASP A 146 -15.48 -9.49 -6.80
CA ASP A 146 -16.42 -10.52 -7.24
C ASP A 146 -17.34 -10.95 -6.10
N PHE A 147 -18.60 -11.30 -6.43
CA PHE A 147 -19.68 -11.50 -5.46
C PHE A 147 -19.45 -12.64 -4.48
N ASP A 148 -18.61 -13.61 -4.81
CA ASP A 148 -18.30 -14.78 -4.00
C ASP A 148 -16.97 -14.67 -3.22
N THR A 149 -16.22 -13.59 -3.43
CA THR A 149 -14.90 -13.40 -2.81
C THR A 149 -15.05 -13.10 -1.31
N SER A 150 -15.83 -12.08 -0.94
CA SER A 150 -16.04 -11.68 0.46
C SER A 150 -17.46 -11.96 0.94
N ASP A 151 -17.67 -11.97 2.26
CA ASP A 151 -19.02 -12.07 2.83
C ASP A 151 -19.80 -10.76 2.68
N ARG A 152 -19.08 -9.63 2.61
CA ARG A 152 -19.60 -8.29 2.33
C ARG A 152 -18.58 -7.43 1.63
N LEU A 153 -19.05 -6.64 0.67
CA LEU A 153 -18.24 -5.67 -0.07
C LEU A 153 -18.87 -4.28 0.03
N TYR A 154 -18.04 -3.31 0.37
CA TYR A 154 -18.40 -1.90 0.36
C TYR A 154 -17.67 -1.20 -0.79
N PHE A 155 -18.45 -0.66 -1.73
CA PHE A 155 -17.96 0.21 -2.81
C PHE A 155 -17.88 1.65 -2.33
N ASP A 156 -16.94 1.93 -1.45
CA ASP A 156 -16.75 3.25 -0.86
C ASP A 156 -15.33 3.77 -1.10
N PRO A 157 -15.15 5.09 -1.09
CA PRO A 157 -13.82 5.68 -1.17
C PRO A 157 -12.90 5.15 -0.07
N LEU A 158 -11.64 4.86 -0.45
CA LEU A 158 -10.61 4.40 0.49
C LEU A 158 -10.05 5.59 1.29
N THR A 159 -10.90 6.20 2.10
CA THR A 159 -10.58 7.32 2.99
C THR A 159 -10.75 6.90 4.45
N SER A 160 -10.03 7.58 5.35
CA SER A 160 -10.17 7.33 6.79
C SER A 160 -11.60 7.55 7.29
N GLU A 161 -12.34 8.47 6.70
CA GLU A 161 -13.75 8.74 7.00
C GLU A 161 -14.63 7.54 6.66
N CYS A 162 -14.67 7.14 5.39
CA CYS A 162 -15.53 6.04 4.93
C CYS A 162 -15.17 4.73 5.64
N VAL A 163 -13.88 4.42 5.73
CA VAL A 163 -13.41 3.18 6.37
C VAL A 163 -13.82 3.14 7.84
N SER A 164 -13.66 4.22 8.61
CA SER A 164 -14.03 4.23 10.03
C SER A 164 -15.53 4.10 10.26
N GLU A 165 -16.38 4.68 9.41
CA GLU A 165 -17.83 4.50 9.51
C GLU A 165 -18.25 3.04 9.23
N ILE A 166 -17.60 2.39 8.24
CA ILE A 166 -17.84 0.97 7.96
C ILE A 166 -17.36 0.08 9.12
N LEU A 167 -16.19 0.38 9.71
CA LEU A 167 -15.69 -0.34 10.89
C LEU A 167 -16.69 -0.27 12.06
N LEU A 168 -17.27 0.90 12.29
CA LEU A 168 -18.36 1.09 13.29
C LEU A 168 -19.59 0.28 12.94
N ARG A 169 -20.09 0.42 11.68
CA ARG A 169 -21.32 -0.25 11.23
C ARG A 169 -21.20 -1.77 11.32
N GLU A 170 -20.04 -2.31 10.97
CA GLU A 170 -19.76 -3.74 11.02
C GLU A 170 -19.43 -4.25 12.42
N LYS A 171 -19.21 -3.39 13.40
CA LYS A 171 -18.65 -3.76 14.70
C LYS A 171 -17.40 -4.64 14.49
N ALA A 172 -16.50 -4.17 13.62
CA ALA A 172 -15.33 -4.93 13.21
C ALA A 172 -14.39 -5.20 14.38
N HIS A 173 -13.77 -6.37 14.39
CA HIS A 173 -12.76 -6.74 15.40
C HIS A 173 -11.35 -6.34 14.95
N GLY A 174 -11.11 -6.34 13.63
CA GLY A 174 -9.81 -5.99 13.10
C GLY A 174 -9.86 -5.50 11.66
N ILE A 175 -8.79 -4.78 11.27
CA ILE A 175 -8.58 -4.26 9.92
C ILE A 175 -7.21 -4.65 9.40
N LEU A 176 -7.15 -5.12 8.15
CA LEU A 176 -5.93 -5.50 7.43
C LEU A 176 -5.61 -4.45 6.37
N LEU A 177 -4.45 -3.80 6.49
CA LEU A 177 -4.02 -2.70 5.62
C LEU A 177 -2.86 -3.06 4.68
N GLN A 178 -2.18 -4.19 4.89
CA GLN A 178 -0.92 -4.50 4.22
C GLN A 178 -1.07 -5.13 2.83
N PHE A 179 -2.27 -5.45 2.37
CA PHE A 179 -2.50 -6.18 1.12
C PHE A 179 -2.93 -5.29 -0.04
N GLY A 180 -3.59 -4.17 0.22
CA GLY A 180 -4.08 -3.24 -0.80
C GLY A 180 -3.04 -2.23 -1.30
N GLY A 181 -1.75 -2.53 -1.16
CA GLY A 181 -0.65 -1.68 -1.62
C GLY A 181 -0.54 -0.36 -0.85
N GLN A 182 0.06 0.64 -1.51
CA GLN A 182 0.32 1.94 -0.87
C GLN A 182 -0.97 2.67 -0.47
N THR A 183 -2.04 2.53 -1.27
CA THR A 183 -3.34 3.16 -0.97
C THR A 183 -3.87 2.71 0.39
N ALA A 184 -3.81 1.42 0.67
CA ALA A 184 -4.30 0.87 1.94
C ALA A 184 -3.36 1.20 3.12
N ILE A 185 -2.03 1.08 2.93
CA ILE A 185 -1.08 1.31 4.01
C ILE A 185 -1.06 2.78 4.47
N ASN A 186 -1.29 3.73 3.55
CA ASN A 186 -1.39 5.15 3.88
C ASN A 186 -2.57 5.49 4.81
N LEU A 187 -3.54 4.59 4.95
CA LEU A 187 -4.65 4.76 5.89
C LEU A 187 -4.28 4.40 7.34
N ALA A 188 -3.12 3.79 7.59
CA ALA A 188 -2.76 3.26 8.91
C ALA A 188 -2.78 4.36 10.00
N GLN A 189 -2.05 5.45 9.82
CA GLN A 189 -2.03 6.56 10.78
C GLN A 189 -3.38 7.29 10.89
N PRO A 190 -4.04 7.70 9.77
CA PRO A 190 -5.35 8.33 9.84
C PRO A 190 -6.40 7.47 10.56
N ILE A 191 -6.46 6.16 10.27
CA ILE A 191 -7.39 5.25 10.94
C ILE A 191 -7.03 5.10 12.42
N GLN A 192 -5.75 4.94 12.78
CA GLN A 192 -5.34 4.84 14.17
C GLN A 192 -5.79 6.04 15.00
N LYS A 193 -5.70 7.25 14.45
CA LYS A 193 -6.21 8.47 15.11
C LYS A 193 -7.72 8.38 15.33
N ARG A 194 -8.47 7.95 14.31
CA ARG A 194 -9.94 7.80 14.41
C ARG A 194 -10.36 6.68 15.36
N LEU A 195 -9.64 5.55 15.40
CA LEU A 195 -9.95 4.44 16.32
C LEU A 195 -9.90 4.86 17.79
N LYS A 196 -9.01 5.77 18.17
CA LYS A 196 -9.00 6.36 19.53
C LYS A 196 -10.32 7.05 19.88
N HIS A 197 -10.94 7.71 18.90
CA HIS A 197 -12.25 8.33 19.07
C HIS A 197 -13.38 7.27 19.08
N LEU A 198 -13.28 6.27 18.22
CA LEU A 198 -14.30 5.22 18.09
C LEU A 198 -14.34 4.29 19.30
N SER A 199 -13.21 4.05 19.99
CA SER A 199 -13.16 3.26 21.21
C SER A 199 -14.03 3.85 22.33
N ASN A 200 -14.11 5.18 22.40
CA ASN A 200 -15.02 5.87 23.32
C ASN A 200 -16.52 5.65 23.00
N LYS A 201 -16.82 5.11 21.81
CA LYS A 201 -18.16 4.71 21.34
C LYS A 201 -18.39 3.20 21.36
N GLY A 202 -17.48 2.44 21.98
CA GLY A 202 -17.62 0.99 22.15
C GLY A 202 -17.16 0.15 20.94
N ALA A 203 -16.39 0.73 20.01
CA ALA A 203 -15.79 -0.02 18.90
C ALA A 203 -14.33 -0.37 19.22
N GLU A 204 -14.07 -1.62 19.58
CA GLU A 204 -12.71 -2.14 19.85
C GLU A 204 -12.10 -2.76 18.59
N VAL A 205 -11.76 -1.92 17.60
CA VAL A 205 -11.14 -2.37 16.37
C VAL A 205 -9.62 -2.34 16.50
N GLN A 206 -8.95 -3.40 16.08
CA GLN A 206 -7.49 -3.50 16.06
C GLN A 206 -6.95 -3.36 14.63
N ILE A 207 -5.89 -2.59 14.43
CA ILE A 207 -5.09 -2.64 13.21
C ILE A 207 -4.23 -3.89 13.33
N LEU A 208 -4.47 -4.86 12.44
CA LEU A 208 -3.81 -6.16 12.46
C LEU A 208 -2.53 -6.13 11.61
N GLY A 209 -1.57 -6.97 11.98
CA GLY A 209 -0.29 -7.07 11.30
C GLY A 209 0.78 -6.16 11.92
N THR A 210 1.61 -5.53 11.08
CA THR A 210 2.66 -4.60 11.53
C THR A 210 2.04 -3.39 12.21
N SER A 211 2.59 -2.99 13.34
CA SER A 211 2.13 -1.80 14.07
C SER A 211 2.29 -0.54 13.22
N VAL A 212 1.45 0.46 13.47
CA VAL A 212 1.54 1.75 12.76
C VAL A 212 2.91 2.40 12.97
N ASP A 213 3.49 2.26 14.16
CA ASP A 213 4.85 2.74 14.45
C ASP A 213 5.93 2.00 13.64
N GLY A 214 5.80 0.67 13.48
CA GLY A 214 6.72 -0.11 12.63
C GLY A 214 6.57 0.20 11.14
N ILE A 215 5.35 0.51 10.68
CA ILE A 215 5.10 1.00 9.32
C ILE A 215 5.78 2.36 9.11
N ASP A 216 5.67 3.25 10.07
CA ASP A 216 6.27 4.57 10.06
C ASP A 216 7.81 4.48 10.10
N GLU A 217 8.38 3.65 10.98
CA GLU A 217 9.83 3.43 11.06
C GLU A 217 10.44 2.88 9.77
N ALA A 218 9.71 2.01 9.05
CA ALA A 218 10.12 1.50 7.75
C ALA A 218 10.04 2.54 6.63
N SER A 219 9.12 3.52 6.75
CA SER A 219 8.80 4.49 5.68
C SER A 219 9.49 5.84 5.87
N ASP A 220 9.76 6.22 7.12
CA ASP A 220 10.46 7.46 7.45
C ASP A 220 11.97 7.30 7.25
N ARG A 221 12.56 8.16 6.40
CA ARG A 221 13.97 8.06 6.03
C ARG A 221 14.91 8.12 7.24
N GLU A 222 14.70 9.08 8.12
CA GLU A 222 15.61 9.32 9.26
C GLU A 222 15.53 8.17 10.28
N ARG A 223 14.30 7.70 10.56
CA ARG A 223 14.06 6.57 11.46
C ARG A 223 14.67 5.29 10.88
N PHE A 224 14.46 5.02 9.60
CA PHE A 224 15.00 3.82 8.97
C PHE A 224 16.52 3.87 8.85
N GLU A 225 17.13 5.03 8.58
CA GLU A 225 18.58 5.19 8.56
C GLU A 225 19.21 4.94 9.95
N ALA A 226 18.60 5.45 11.01
CA ALA A 226 19.01 5.16 12.38
C ALA A 226 18.90 3.65 12.70
N PHE A 227 17.83 2.99 12.28
CA PHE A 227 17.64 1.55 12.38
C PHE A 227 18.73 0.79 11.61
N ALA A 228 18.98 1.15 10.35
CA ALA A 228 19.98 0.52 9.50
C ALA A 228 21.38 0.62 10.11
N LYS A 229 21.79 1.81 10.55
CA LYS A 229 23.07 2.04 11.22
C LYS A 229 23.24 1.20 12.47
N LYS A 230 22.18 1.11 13.30
CA LYS A 230 22.19 0.29 14.54
C LYS A 230 22.38 -1.20 14.25
N ASN A 231 21.88 -1.68 13.12
CA ASN A 231 21.92 -3.09 12.73
C ASN A 231 23.05 -3.43 11.74
N GLY A 232 23.97 -2.50 11.47
CA GLY A 232 25.11 -2.71 10.55
C GLY A 232 24.70 -2.88 9.09
N LEU A 233 23.52 -2.35 8.70
CA LEU A 233 23.05 -2.34 7.32
C LEU A 233 23.58 -1.10 6.61
N ARG A 234 23.98 -1.25 5.35
CA ARG A 234 24.37 -0.11 4.51
C ARG A 234 23.16 0.42 3.74
N MET A 235 23.11 1.74 3.60
CA MET A 235 22.21 2.47 2.72
C MET A 235 23.03 3.40 1.84
N PRO A 236 22.53 3.80 0.67
CA PRO A 236 23.14 4.90 -0.10
C PRO A 236 23.15 6.17 0.77
N ASN A 237 24.20 6.97 0.66
CA ASN A 237 24.24 8.27 1.31
C ASN A 237 23.09 9.12 0.79
N GLY A 238 22.38 9.80 1.67
CA GLY A 238 21.23 10.57 1.24
C GLY A 238 20.88 11.70 2.21
N PHE A 239 20.22 12.72 1.69
CA PHE A 239 19.79 13.89 2.43
C PHE A 239 18.36 14.27 2.06
N THR A 240 17.69 14.90 3.01
CA THR A 240 16.35 15.44 2.81
C THR A 240 16.43 16.96 2.77
N GLY A 241 15.86 17.59 1.74
CA GLY A 241 15.83 19.05 1.62
C GLY A 241 14.45 19.59 1.35
N THR A 242 14.13 20.73 1.93
CA THR A 242 12.84 21.45 1.75
C THR A 242 13.00 22.74 0.93
N SER A 243 14.22 23.12 0.60
CA SER A 243 14.56 24.27 -0.22
C SER A 243 15.57 23.91 -1.32
N ALA A 244 15.63 24.71 -2.37
CA ALA A 244 16.62 24.54 -3.43
C ALA A 244 18.07 24.59 -2.90
N ASP A 245 18.32 25.45 -1.90
CA ASP A 245 19.64 25.57 -1.29
C ASP A 245 20.03 24.34 -0.47
N ASP A 246 19.08 23.70 0.20
CA ASP A 246 19.34 22.43 0.90
C ASP A 246 19.71 21.33 -0.10
N ILE A 247 19.00 21.27 -1.23
CA ILE A 247 19.25 20.30 -2.28
C ILE A 247 20.64 20.50 -2.92
N ARG A 248 21.04 21.76 -3.23
CA ARG A 248 22.38 22.05 -3.74
C ARG A 248 23.46 21.60 -2.77
N LYS A 249 23.33 21.94 -1.47
CA LYS A 249 24.26 21.50 -0.44
C LYS A 249 24.35 19.97 -0.33
N ALA A 250 23.22 19.28 -0.46
CA ALA A 250 23.17 17.83 -0.45
C ALA A 250 23.97 17.24 -1.65
N VAL A 251 23.74 17.80 -2.84
CA VAL A 251 24.47 17.39 -4.06
C VAL A 251 25.95 17.71 -3.97
N ASP A 252 26.34 18.87 -3.44
CA ASP A 252 27.74 19.22 -3.21
C ASP A 252 28.45 18.23 -2.26
N HIS A 253 27.70 17.71 -1.29
CA HIS A 253 28.24 16.73 -0.34
C HIS A 253 28.37 15.33 -0.91
N ILE A 254 27.36 14.87 -1.69
CA ILE A 254 27.32 13.52 -2.26
C ILE A 254 28.21 13.45 -3.52
N GLY A 255 28.14 14.46 -4.39
CA GLY A 255 28.71 14.46 -5.74
C GLY A 255 27.76 13.80 -6.76
N PHE A 256 27.94 14.19 -8.05
CA PHE A 256 27.21 13.57 -9.15
C PHE A 256 27.75 12.18 -9.52
N PRO A 257 26.89 11.25 -10.02
CA PRO A 257 25.45 11.39 -10.21
C PRO A 257 24.64 11.20 -8.92
N VAL A 258 23.50 11.87 -8.84
CA VAL A 258 22.54 11.74 -7.72
C VAL A 258 21.18 11.31 -8.23
N LEU A 259 20.42 10.61 -7.38
CA LEU A 259 19.01 10.32 -7.59
C LEU A 259 18.17 11.30 -6.75
N ILE A 260 17.35 12.11 -7.40
CA ILE A 260 16.40 12.99 -6.70
C ILE A 260 15.01 12.38 -6.76
N ARG A 261 14.30 12.39 -5.62
CA ARG A 261 12.94 11.89 -5.53
C ARG A 261 12.08 12.74 -4.60
N PRO A 262 10.84 13.06 -4.99
CA PRO A 262 9.88 13.64 -4.06
C PRO A 262 9.53 12.62 -2.98
N SER A 263 9.33 13.09 -1.74
CA SER A 263 8.82 12.24 -0.67
C SER A 263 7.37 11.85 -0.93
N TYR A 264 7.00 10.62 -0.57
CA TYR A 264 5.62 10.11 -0.62
C TYR A 264 4.98 10.05 -2.03
N VAL A 265 5.76 9.78 -3.07
CA VAL A 265 5.25 9.56 -4.42
C VAL A 265 4.96 8.08 -4.69
N LEU A 266 4.00 7.82 -5.57
CA LEU A 266 3.64 6.48 -6.03
C LEU A 266 4.34 6.17 -7.37
N GLY A 267 4.97 4.99 -7.47
CA GLY A 267 5.59 4.52 -8.71
C GLY A 267 6.75 5.39 -9.20
N GLY A 268 7.50 6.01 -8.28
CA GLY A 268 8.67 6.81 -8.61
C GLY A 268 8.38 8.12 -9.35
N ARG A 269 7.15 8.61 -9.33
CA ARG A 269 6.75 9.82 -10.05
C ARG A 269 7.62 11.02 -9.68
N GLY A 270 8.22 11.66 -10.69
CA GLY A 270 9.10 12.81 -10.53
C GLY A 270 10.48 12.44 -9.97
N MET A 271 10.86 11.17 -9.98
CA MET A 271 12.23 10.75 -9.69
C MET A 271 13.11 10.92 -10.92
N GLU A 272 14.30 11.47 -10.74
CA GLU A 272 15.27 11.69 -11.81
C GLU A 272 16.69 11.40 -11.34
N ILE A 273 17.49 10.85 -12.27
CA ILE A 273 18.95 10.68 -12.09
C ILE A 273 19.62 11.90 -12.73
N LEU A 274 20.31 12.69 -11.92
CA LEU A 274 20.99 13.90 -12.37
C LEU A 274 22.49 13.70 -12.37
N SER A 275 23.11 13.97 -13.51
CA SER A 275 24.53 13.72 -13.74
C SER A 275 25.41 14.97 -13.70
N ASN A 276 24.80 16.15 -13.65
CA ASN A 276 25.52 17.44 -13.63
C ASN A 276 24.67 18.59 -13.12
N GLU A 277 25.32 19.71 -12.83
CA GLU A 277 24.72 20.95 -12.32
C GLU A 277 23.61 21.51 -13.22
N ALA A 278 23.77 21.45 -14.55
CA ALA A 278 22.77 21.98 -15.46
C ALA A 278 21.44 21.21 -15.38
N GLN A 279 21.49 19.89 -15.19
CA GLN A 279 20.30 19.06 -14.97
C GLN A 279 19.68 19.37 -13.60
N LEU A 280 20.49 19.56 -12.56
CA LEU A 280 20.01 19.94 -11.24
C LEU A 280 19.25 21.26 -11.29
N GLU A 281 19.80 22.29 -11.90
CA GLU A 281 19.13 23.59 -12.01
C GLU A 281 17.87 23.54 -12.87
N ALA A 282 17.83 22.70 -13.90
CA ALA A 282 16.61 22.47 -14.69
C ALA A 282 15.53 21.81 -13.85
N TYR A 283 15.87 20.75 -13.11
CA TYR A 283 14.95 20.05 -12.21
C TYR A 283 14.37 20.98 -11.14
N LEU A 284 15.23 21.75 -10.47
CA LEU A 284 14.80 22.68 -9.39
C LEU A 284 13.89 23.81 -9.86
N LYS A 285 13.91 24.18 -11.15
CA LYS A 285 12.97 25.17 -11.71
C LYS A 285 11.55 24.64 -11.84
N GLU A 286 11.40 23.35 -12.06
CA GLU A 286 10.11 22.69 -12.25
C GLU A 286 9.59 22.05 -10.96
N ALA A 287 10.49 21.73 -10.02
CA ALA A 287 10.15 21.09 -8.77
C ALA A 287 9.31 21.98 -7.87
N TYR A 288 8.21 21.42 -7.36
CA TYR A 288 7.42 22.08 -6.31
C TYR A 288 8.04 21.77 -4.94
N LEU A 289 8.78 22.74 -4.39
CA LEU A 289 9.37 22.66 -3.07
C LEU A 289 8.45 23.28 -2.03
N ALA A 290 8.13 22.53 -0.98
CA ALA A 290 7.36 23.02 0.15
C ALA A 290 7.83 22.33 1.45
N PRO A 291 7.69 22.97 2.62
CA PRO A 291 8.13 22.39 3.90
C PRO A 291 7.47 21.04 4.21
N ASP A 292 6.25 20.83 3.75
CA ASP A 292 5.49 19.58 3.90
C ASP A 292 5.75 18.56 2.77
N LYS A 293 6.57 18.91 1.78
CA LYS A 293 6.90 18.06 0.63
C LYS A 293 8.40 18.09 0.34
N PRO A 294 9.22 17.53 1.22
CA PRO A 294 10.65 17.50 1.01
C PRO A 294 11.05 16.64 -0.20
N LEU A 295 12.19 16.99 -0.81
CA LEU A 295 12.88 16.13 -1.76
C LEU A 295 13.97 15.33 -1.04
N LEU A 296 14.14 14.10 -1.47
CA LEU A 296 15.26 13.24 -1.09
C LEU A 296 16.31 13.30 -2.19
N VAL A 297 17.57 13.43 -1.80
CA VAL A 297 18.74 13.37 -2.69
C VAL A 297 19.57 12.20 -2.22
N ASP A 298 19.67 11.16 -3.03
CA ASP A 298 20.41 9.95 -2.73
C ASP A 298 21.61 9.79 -3.66
N GLU A 299 22.69 9.22 -3.15
CA GLU A 299 23.79 8.72 -3.95
C GLU A 299 23.28 7.72 -4.99
N TYR A 300 23.60 7.93 -6.26
CA TYR A 300 23.25 6.99 -7.31
C TYR A 300 24.27 5.87 -7.41
N LEU A 301 23.84 4.65 -7.18
CA LEU A 301 24.69 3.46 -7.26
C LEU A 301 24.80 2.98 -8.73
N GLY A 302 25.63 3.64 -9.53
CA GLY A 302 25.85 3.26 -10.94
C GLY A 302 26.37 1.83 -11.07
N HIS A 303 25.88 1.10 -12.10
CA HIS A 303 26.25 -0.30 -12.40
C HIS A 303 26.02 -1.29 -11.24
N ALA A 304 25.16 -0.96 -10.29
CA ALA A 304 24.77 -1.89 -9.25
C ALA A 304 23.69 -2.86 -9.77
N THR A 305 23.75 -4.11 -9.30
CA THR A 305 22.70 -5.11 -9.54
C THR A 305 21.64 -4.95 -8.47
N GLU A 306 20.39 -4.75 -8.87
CA GLU A 306 19.26 -4.63 -7.96
C GLU A 306 18.64 -5.99 -7.68
N LEU A 307 18.19 -6.18 -6.43
CA LEU A 307 17.47 -7.35 -5.99
C LEU A 307 16.18 -6.93 -5.29
N ASP A 308 15.10 -7.65 -5.60
CA ASP A 308 13.85 -7.59 -4.84
C ASP A 308 13.70 -8.82 -3.97
N VAL A 309 13.31 -8.64 -2.71
CA VAL A 309 13.05 -9.75 -1.78
C VAL A 309 11.65 -9.61 -1.22
N ASP A 310 10.80 -10.60 -1.46
CA ASP A 310 9.50 -10.71 -0.79
C ASP A 310 9.57 -11.74 0.34
N ALA A 311 9.05 -11.37 1.49
CA ALA A 311 9.08 -12.19 2.69
C ALA A 311 7.79 -12.05 3.51
N ALA A 312 7.59 -12.99 4.43
CA ALA A 312 6.57 -12.93 5.46
C ALA A 312 7.21 -13.10 6.84
N SER A 313 6.76 -12.33 7.82
CA SER A 313 7.22 -12.42 9.22
C SER A 313 6.04 -12.47 10.17
N ASP A 314 6.18 -13.23 11.26
CA ASP A 314 5.23 -13.24 12.38
C ASP A 314 5.73 -12.46 13.61
N GLY A 315 6.92 -11.82 13.48
CA GLY A 315 7.61 -11.09 14.54
C GLY A 315 8.53 -11.96 15.37
N GLU A 316 8.53 -13.28 15.20
CA GLU A 316 9.42 -14.24 15.84
C GLU A 316 10.32 -14.95 14.83
N ASP A 317 9.79 -15.21 13.62
CA ASP A 317 10.52 -15.79 12.50
C ASP A 317 10.19 -15.08 11.19
N VAL A 318 11.05 -15.29 10.17
CA VAL A 318 10.93 -14.73 8.83
C VAL A 318 11.06 -15.81 7.79
N LEU A 319 10.03 -15.95 6.97
CA LEU A 319 10.01 -16.75 5.75
C LEU A 319 10.39 -15.87 4.56
N VAL A 320 11.61 -16.00 4.06
CA VAL A 320 12.01 -15.37 2.79
C VAL A 320 11.31 -16.11 1.66
N GLY A 321 10.43 -15.46 0.92
CA GLY A 321 9.68 -16.04 -0.19
C GLY A 321 10.56 -16.34 -1.40
N ALA A 322 11.25 -15.33 -1.90
CA ALA A 322 12.28 -15.45 -2.92
C ALA A 322 13.20 -14.23 -2.91
N ILE A 323 14.41 -14.40 -3.45
CA ILE A 323 15.32 -13.33 -3.83
C ILE A 323 15.29 -13.26 -5.36
N MET A 324 14.89 -12.13 -5.90
CA MET A 324 14.76 -11.89 -7.34
C MET A 324 15.91 -11.01 -7.81
N GLU A 325 16.64 -11.45 -8.81
CA GLU A 325 17.66 -10.65 -9.48
C GLU A 325 17.02 -9.86 -10.63
N HIS A 326 17.32 -8.57 -10.73
CA HIS A 326 16.94 -7.72 -11.85
C HIS A 326 17.96 -7.85 -12.98
N LEU A 327 17.47 -7.87 -14.23
CA LEU A 327 18.30 -7.82 -15.42
C LEU A 327 18.83 -6.41 -15.66
N GLU A 328 17.99 -5.42 -15.43
CA GLU A 328 18.32 -4.02 -15.56
C GLU A 328 19.13 -3.54 -14.36
N GLU A 329 20.04 -2.59 -14.60
CA GLU A 329 20.85 -1.97 -13.55
C GLU A 329 19.98 -1.18 -12.57
N ALA A 330 20.49 -0.94 -11.35
CA ALA A 330 19.85 -0.12 -10.35
C ALA A 330 19.54 1.30 -10.88
N GLY A 331 18.43 1.85 -10.43
CA GLY A 331 17.90 3.13 -10.90
C GLY A 331 16.75 3.01 -11.90
N ILE A 332 16.39 1.77 -12.31
CA ILE A 332 15.16 1.48 -13.03
C ILE A 332 14.13 0.97 -12.05
N HIS A 333 12.90 1.52 -12.12
CA HIS A 333 11.85 1.12 -11.19
C HIS A 333 11.60 -0.40 -11.23
N SER A 334 11.54 -1.06 -10.08
CA SER A 334 11.44 -2.53 -9.97
C SER A 334 10.21 -3.11 -10.70
N GLY A 335 9.14 -2.34 -10.84
CA GLY A 335 7.97 -2.69 -11.66
C GLY A 335 8.29 -2.82 -13.15
N ASP A 336 9.27 -2.07 -13.64
CA ASP A 336 9.69 -2.00 -15.03
C ASP A 336 10.90 -2.89 -15.33
N SER A 337 11.42 -3.59 -14.33
CA SER A 337 12.58 -4.47 -14.47
C SER A 337 12.15 -5.91 -14.77
N THR A 338 12.95 -6.59 -15.61
CA THR A 338 12.90 -8.02 -15.83
C THR A 338 13.57 -8.72 -14.65
N CYS A 339 12.88 -9.68 -14.02
CA CYS A 339 13.39 -10.34 -12.83
C CYS A 339 13.48 -11.85 -13.01
N PHE A 340 14.47 -12.46 -12.35
CA PHE A 340 14.70 -13.90 -12.34
C PHE A 340 14.51 -14.51 -10.95
N ILE A 341 13.92 -15.68 -10.89
CA ILE A 341 13.88 -16.55 -9.71
C ILE A 341 14.26 -17.97 -10.17
N PRO A 342 15.27 -18.60 -9.53
CA PRO A 342 16.23 -18.00 -8.59
C PRO A 342 17.18 -17.00 -9.26
N ALA A 343 17.85 -16.17 -8.46
CA ALA A 343 18.95 -15.31 -8.94
C ALA A 343 20.02 -16.13 -9.67
N GLN A 344 20.57 -15.62 -10.77
CA GLN A 344 21.44 -16.35 -11.69
C GLN A 344 22.91 -15.95 -11.58
N ASN A 345 23.18 -14.67 -11.34
CA ASN A 345 24.55 -14.11 -11.37
C ASN A 345 25.03 -13.67 -9.99
N ILE A 346 24.32 -14.04 -8.93
CA ILE A 346 24.66 -13.67 -7.56
C ILE A 346 25.29 -14.86 -6.83
N SER A 347 26.40 -14.62 -6.14
CA SER A 347 27.08 -15.67 -5.39
C SER A 347 26.23 -16.18 -4.21
N GLU A 348 26.40 -17.45 -3.85
CA GLU A 348 25.71 -18.06 -2.70
C GLU A 348 26.01 -17.33 -1.37
N ASP A 349 27.22 -16.80 -1.21
CA ASP A 349 27.58 -15.99 -0.04
C ASP A 349 26.74 -14.69 0.01
N MET A 350 26.62 -14.00 -1.12
CA MET A 350 25.82 -12.78 -1.19
C MET A 350 24.32 -13.09 -1.00
N LEU A 351 23.79 -14.17 -1.56
CA LEU A 351 22.42 -14.60 -1.34
C LEU A 351 22.16 -14.91 0.14
N THR A 352 23.14 -15.51 0.84
CA THR A 352 23.06 -15.75 2.27
C THR A 352 23.01 -14.44 3.05
N ARG A 353 23.88 -13.47 2.71
CA ARG A 353 23.88 -12.14 3.33
C ARG A 353 22.54 -11.40 3.12
N VAL A 354 21.97 -11.47 1.91
CA VAL A 354 20.65 -10.88 1.60
C VAL A 354 19.57 -11.51 2.49
N ALA A 355 19.56 -12.84 2.61
CA ALA A 355 18.59 -13.55 3.43
C ALA A 355 18.72 -13.21 4.93
N GLU A 356 19.95 -13.09 5.45
CA GLU A 356 20.23 -12.70 6.82
C GLU A 356 19.81 -11.25 7.11
N GLN A 357 20.13 -10.32 6.22
CA GLN A 357 19.69 -8.94 6.35
C GLN A 357 18.17 -8.82 6.26
N THR A 358 17.52 -9.60 5.40
CA THR A 358 16.05 -9.66 5.32
C THR A 358 15.44 -10.09 6.65
N LYS A 359 16.02 -11.11 7.31
CA LYS A 359 15.58 -11.54 8.65
C LYS A 359 15.82 -10.46 9.70
N THR A 360 16.99 -9.84 9.68
CA THR A 360 17.34 -8.74 10.61
C THR A 360 16.34 -7.59 10.52
N ILE A 361 15.97 -7.20 9.30
CA ILE A 361 15.01 -6.11 9.04
C ILE A 361 13.62 -6.53 9.50
N GLY A 362 13.14 -7.72 9.08
CA GLY A 362 11.80 -8.20 9.42
C GLY A 362 11.56 -8.30 10.93
N LEU A 363 12.53 -8.85 11.67
CA LEU A 363 12.46 -8.99 13.12
C LEU A 363 12.69 -7.66 13.84
N GLY A 364 13.68 -6.87 13.39
CA GLY A 364 14.04 -5.61 14.03
C GLY A 364 12.93 -4.55 13.95
N LEU A 365 12.24 -4.45 12.82
CA LEU A 365 11.05 -3.60 12.63
C LEU A 365 9.77 -4.25 13.17
N LYS A 366 9.85 -5.44 13.73
CA LYS A 366 8.71 -6.22 14.28
C LYS A 366 7.58 -6.38 13.25
N ILE A 367 7.95 -6.65 12.00
CA ILE A 367 6.98 -6.82 10.93
C ILE A 367 6.13 -8.06 11.19
N LYS A 368 4.82 -7.93 11.00
CA LYS A 368 3.86 -9.04 11.03
C LYS A 368 3.03 -9.01 9.75
N GLY A 369 3.18 -10.04 8.92
CA GLY A 369 2.55 -10.12 7.61
C GLY A 369 3.58 -10.07 6.48
N CYS A 370 3.18 -9.57 5.32
CA CYS A 370 4.02 -9.47 4.13
C CYS A 370 4.90 -8.22 4.16
N PHE A 371 6.12 -8.34 3.63
CA PHE A 371 6.99 -7.20 3.39
C PHE A 371 7.92 -7.46 2.20
N ASN A 372 8.39 -6.36 1.62
CA ASN A 372 9.30 -6.35 0.49
C ASN A 372 10.53 -5.49 0.84
N ILE A 373 11.69 -5.93 0.40
CA ILE A 373 12.94 -5.16 0.52
C ILE A 373 13.59 -5.08 -0.85
N GLN A 374 14.01 -3.88 -1.22
CA GLN A 374 14.86 -3.64 -2.37
C GLN A 374 16.31 -3.49 -1.91
N PHE A 375 17.18 -4.28 -2.50
CA PHE A 375 18.63 -4.23 -2.27
C PHE A 375 19.35 -3.85 -3.55
N ALA A 376 20.56 -3.31 -3.41
CA ALA A 376 21.51 -3.15 -4.51
C ALA A 376 22.86 -3.73 -4.11
N ILE A 377 23.53 -4.36 -5.07
CA ILE A 377 24.88 -4.88 -4.93
C ILE A 377 25.79 -4.06 -5.83
N GLN A 378 26.82 -3.43 -5.24
CA GLN A 378 27.86 -2.73 -5.96
C GLN A 378 29.21 -3.27 -5.52
N GLY A 379 29.89 -4.02 -6.40
CA GLY A 379 31.07 -4.81 -6.02
C GLY A 379 30.72 -5.86 -4.96
N ASP A 380 31.40 -5.82 -3.81
CA ASP A 380 31.14 -6.71 -2.67
C ASP A 380 30.19 -6.11 -1.62
N ASP A 381 29.70 -4.91 -1.86
CA ASP A 381 28.87 -4.19 -0.93
C ASP A 381 27.38 -4.40 -1.21
N LEU A 382 26.63 -4.69 -0.15
CA LEU A 382 25.17 -4.85 -0.17
C LEU A 382 24.53 -3.65 0.49
N TYR A 383 23.63 -2.98 -0.24
CA TYR A 383 22.88 -1.79 0.20
C TYR A 383 21.40 -2.10 0.31
N VAL A 384 20.76 -1.59 1.34
CA VAL A 384 19.29 -1.56 1.46
C VAL A 384 18.81 -0.26 0.83
N LEU A 385 17.95 -0.34 -0.18
CA LEU A 385 17.39 0.82 -0.87
C LEU A 385 16.07 1.25 -0.23
N GLU A 386 15.17 0.27 0.01
CA GLU A 386 13.82 0.53 0.49
C GLU A 386 13.24 -0.69 1.21
N VAL A 387 12.43 -0.45 2.23
CA VAL A 387 11.65 -1.48 2.93
C VAL A 387 10.18 -1.11 2.87
N ASN A 388 9.37 -2.01 2.35
CA ASN A 388 7.93 -1.86 2.24
C ASN A 388 7.25 -2.86 3.18
N PRO A 389 6.70 -2.46 4.35
CA PRO A 389 6.05 -3.37 5.29
C PRO A 389 4.63 -3.75 4.84
N ARG A 390 4.50 -4.18 3.60
CA ARG A 390 3.26 -4.53 2.90
C ARG A 390 3.53 -5.48 1.75
N SER A 391 2.47 -6.06 1.18
CA SER A 391 2.53 -6.81 -0.08
C SER A 391 3.14 -5.94 -1.20
N SER A 392 3.89 -6.58 -2.06
CA SER A 392 4.54 -5.97 -3.22
C SER A 392 3.87 -6.44 -4.52
N ARG A 393 4.28 -5.85 -5.63
CA ARG A 393 3.86 -6.27 -6.97
C ARG A 393 4.45 -7.60 -7.41
N THR A 394 5.52 -8.03 -6.79
CA THR A 394 6.23 -9.27 -7.12
C THR A 394 5.70 -10.49 -6.35
N VAL A 395 4.86 -10.30 -5.32
CA VAL A 395 4.27 -11.41 -4.53
C VAL A 395 3.57 -12.48 -5.38
N PRO A 396 2.75 -12.15 -6.42
CA PRO A 396 2.18 -13.18 -7.29
C PRO A 396 3.23 -13.95 -8.08
N PHE A 397 4.30 -13.28 -8.51
CA PHE A 397 5.42 -13.91 -9.19
C PHE A 397 6.18 -14.87 -8.27
N VAL A 398 6.50 -14.42 -7.06
CA VAL A 398 7.11 -15.27 -6.03
C VAL A 398 6.26 -16.50 -5.76
N ALA A 399 4.95 -16.32 -5.56
CA ALA A 399 4.06 -17.44 -5.26
C ALA A 399 4.02 -18.49 -6.39
N LYS A 400 3.96 -18.04 -7.65
CA LYS A 400 3.92 -18.94 -8.82
C LYS A 400 5.26 -19.63 -9.08
N SER A 401 6.37 -18.91 -8.91
CA SER A 401 7.73 -19.44 -9.20
C SER A 401 8.22 -20.38 -8.11
N SER A 402 8.01 -20.04 -6.85
CA SER A 402 8.51 -20.83 -5.72
C SER A 402 7.54 -21.90 -5.22
N GLY A 403 6.27 -21.85 -5.64
CA GLY A 403 5.22 -22.70 -5.10
C GLY A 403 4.79 -22.32 -3.67
N LEU A 404 5.30 -21.22 -3.12
CA LEU A 404 4.93 -20.71 -1.79
C LEU A 404 3.76 -19.72 -1.92
N PRO A 405 2.59 -20.00 -1.36
CA PRO A 405 1.46 -19.04 -1.38
C PRO A 405 1.70 -17.89 -0.39
N LEU A 406 2.72 -17.06 -0.67
CA LEU A 406 3.26 -16.07 0.27
C LEU A 406 2.20 -15.10 0.79
N ALA A 407 1.30 -14.61 -0.08
CA ALA A 407 0.21 -13.72 0.32
C ALA A 407 -0.74 -14.39 1.34
N LYS A 408 -1.08 -15.68 1.13
CA LYS A 408 -1.92 -16.45 2.06
C LYS A 408 -1.21 -16.69 3.39
N ILE A 409 0.08 -17.04 3.35
CA ILE A 409 0.89 -17.26 4.55
C ILE A 409 0.96 -15.97 5.38
N ALA A 410 1.25 -14.84 4.73
CA ALA A 410 1.30 -13.54 5.37
C ALA A 410 -0.08 -13.11 5.93
N ALA A 411 -1.16 -13.36 5.20
CA ALA A 411 -2.51 -13.07 5.66
C ALA A 411 -2.88 -13.88 6.91
N ASN A 412 -2.53 -15.17 6.93
CA ASN A 412 -2.69 -16.02 8.12
C ASN A 412 -1.93 -15.45 9.33
N VAL A 413 -0.68 -15.00 9.12
CA VAL A 413 0.08 -14.33 10.19
C VAL A 413 -0.66 -13.09 10.69
N THR A 414 -1.14 -12.26 9.78
CA THR A 414 -1.83 -11.01 10.12
C THR A 414 -3.08 -11.26 10.97
N ILE A 415 -3.80 -12.35 10.75
CA ILE A 415 -4.97 -12.74 11.55
C ILE A 415 -4.62 -13.60 12.78
N GLY A 416 -3.32 -13.73 13.12
CA GLY A 416 -2.85 -14.35 14.37
C GLY A 416 -2.44 -15.81 14.27
N ILE A 417 -2.26 -16.37 13.07
CA ILE A 417 -1.75 -17.73 12.87
C ILE A 417 -0.25 -17.68 12.59
N PRO A 418 0.64 -17.96 13.57
CA PRO A 418 2.09 -17.83 13.39
C PRO A 418 2.63 -18.81 12.35
N LEU A 419 3.82 -18.51 11.80
CA LEU A 419 4.48 -19.33 10.78
C LEU A 419 4.67 -20.78 11.25
N SER A 420 5.00 -20.98 12.52
CA SER A 420 5.21 -22.30 13.13
C SER A 420 3.96 -23.19 13.14
N LYS A 421 2.76 -22.61 13.02
CA LYS A 421 1.48 -23.35 12.96
C LYS A 421 0.95 -23.53 11.55
N GLN A 422 1.66 -23.04 10.55
CA GLN A 422 1.25 -23.15 9.15
C GLN A 422 1.98 -24.28 8.46
N THR A 423 1.28 -25.00 7.57
CA THR A 423 1.92 -25.95 6.67
C THR A 423 2.54 -25.18 5.51
N ILE A 424 3.86 -24.99 5.55
CA ILE A 424 4.60 -24.33 4.48
C ILE A 424 4.98 -25.37 3.42
N PRO A 425 4.51 -25.22 2.15
CA PRO A 425 4.88 -26.12 1.08
C PRO A 425 6.39 -26.09 0.82
N LYS A 426 6.94 -27.21 0.32
CA LYS A 426 8.32 -27.21 -0.20
C LYS A 426 8.38 -26.35 -1.45
N ARG A 427 9.47 -25.56 -1.57
CA ARG A 427 9.70 -24.77 -2.78
C ARG A 427 9.86 -25.67 -3.99
N THR A 428 9.30 -25.25 -5.11
CA THR A 428 9.64 -25.83 -6.41
C THR A 428 11.08 -25.48 -6.75
N SER A 429 11.82 -26.45 -7.27
CA SER A 429 13.23 -26.28 -7.65
C SER A 429 13.45 -26.75 -9.09
N GLY A 430 14.53 -26.30 -9.72
CA GLY A 430 14.96 -26.75 -11.04
C GLY A 430 14.34 -26.00 -12.22
N GLN A 431 13.60 -24.94 -11.97
CA GLN A 431 13.06 -24.05 -13.02
C GLN A 431 13.58 -22.64 -12.81
N ILE A 432 13.92 -21.97 -13.91
CA ILE A 432 14.17 -20.53 -13.94
C ILE A 432 12.87 -19.87 -14.36
N CYS A 433 12.38 -18.99 -13.50
CA CYS A 433 11.18 -18.21 -13.76
C CYS A 433 11.58 -16.76 -14.06
N VAL A 434 10.93 -16.17 -15.05
CA VAL A 434 11.21 -14.81 -15.51
C VAL A 434 9.93 -13.99 -15.46
N LYS A 435 10.00 -12.83 -14.85
CA LYS A 435 9.00 -11.77 -14.93
C LYS A 435 9.47 -10.73 -15.94
N ALA A 436 8.71 -10.46 -16.97
CA ALA A 436 8.97 -9.39 -17.93
C ALA A 436 7.89 -8.31 -17.85
N PRO A 437 8.25 -7.00 -17.80
CA PRO A 437 7.29 -5.91 -17.74
C PRO A 437 6.49 -5.77 -19.04
N VAL A 438 5.28 -5.21 -18.95
CA VAL A 438 4.44 -4.88 -20.10
C VAL A 438 4.26 -3.37 -20.16
N PHE A 439 4.69 -2.78 -21.27
CA PHE A 439 4.63 -1.33 -21.52
C PHE A 439 3.53 -0.99 -22.52
N PRO A 440 2.50 -0.23 -22.14
CA PRO A 440 1.40 0.13 -23.03
C PRO A 440 1.69 1.43 -23.82
N PHE A 441 2.90 1.58 -24.38
CA PHE A 441 3.32 2.82 -25.08
C PHE A 441 2.38 3.25 -26.21
N ILE A 442 1.72 2.27 -26.87
CA ILE A 442 0.73 2.59 -27.93
C ILE A 442 -0.46 3.37 -27.34
N LYS A 443 -0.83 3.10 -26.08
CA LYS A 443 -1.96 3.77 -25.40
C LYS A 443 -1.52 5.07 -24.70
N LEU A 444 -0.26 5.13 -24.25
CA LEU A 444 0.31 6.27 -23.54
C LEU A 444 1.17 7.12 -24.48
N ARG A 445 0.51 7.82 -25.40
CA ARG A 445 1.19 8.65 -26.40
C ARG A 445 1.98 9.78 -25.75
N GLY A 446 3.22 9.97 -26.19
CA GLY A 446 4.12 11.01 -25.69
C GLY A 446 4.91 10.64 -24.44
N LEU A 447 4.73 9.42 -23.91
CA LEU A 447 5.59 8.91 -22.87
C LEU A 447 6.94 8.52 -23.44
N ASP A 448 8.05 8.94 -22.80
CA ASP A 448 9.38 8.49 -23.13
C ASP A 448 9.50 6.96 -22.87
N PRO A 449 9.86 6.15 -23.90
CA PRO A 449 9.99 4.71 -23.73
C PRO A 449 11.23 4.29 -22.93
N ALA A 450 12.19 5.20 -22.69
CA ALA A 450 13.40 4.87 -21.95
C ALA A 450 13.07 4.45 -20.51
N PRO A 451 13.51 3.27 -20.01
CA PRO A 451 13.35 2.90 -18.62
C PRO A 451 14.07 3.87 -17.69
N GLY A 452 13.52 4.04 -16.49
CA GLY A 452 14.08 4.95 -15.50
C GLY A 452 13.46 4.72 -14.12
N PRO A 453 13.72 5.62 -13.17
CA PRO A 453 13.21 5.48 -11.81
C PRO A 453 11.68 5.68 -11.70
N GLU A 454 11.06 6.35 -12.67
CA GLU A 454 9.60 6.48 -12.76
C GLU A 454 9.02 5.29 -13.50
N MET A 455 8.03 4.63 -12.86
CA MET A 455 7.37 3.45 -13.40
C MET A 455 6.48 3.78 -14.61
N LYS A 456 6.56 2.96 -15.66
CA LYS A 456 5.80 3.11 -16.92
C LYS A 456 5.02 1.86 -17.31
N SER A 457 5.36 0.69 -16.72
CA SER A 457 4.66 -0.56 -16.98
C SER A 457 3.27 -0.58 -16.32
N THR A 458 2.36 -1.36 -16.91
CA THR A 458 0.99 -1.56 -16.40
C THR A 458 0.73 -2.97 -15.90
N GLY A 459 1.69 -3.87 -16.06
CA GLY A 459 1.62 -5.26 -15.65
C GLY A 459 2.86 -6.01 -16.06
N CYS A 460 2.83 -7.34 -15.93
CA CYS A 460 3.95 -8.20 -16.31
C CYS A 460 3.49 -9.52 -16.95
N LEU A 461 4.40 -10.14 -17.69
CA LEU A 461 4.30 -11.51 -18.17
C LEU A 461 5.21 -12.40 -17.34
N LEU A 462 4.77 -13.62 -17.06
CA LEU A 462 5.52 -14.60 -16.29
C LEU A 462 5.85 -15.79 -17.17
N TYR A 463 7.13 -16.16 -17.21
CA TYR A 463 7.65 -17.29 -17.97
C TYR A 463 8.36 -18.27 -17.04
N THR A 464 8.35 -19.55 -17.44
CA THR A 464 9.16 -20.60 -16.81
C THR A 464 10.02 -21.29 -17.85
N SER A 465 11.25 -21.63 -17.50
CA SER A 465 12.13 -22.43 -18.34
C SER A 465 12.26 -23.85 -17.78
N PRO A 466 12.14 -24.89 -18.63
CA PRO A 466 11.89 -24.81 -20.06
C PRO A 466 10.44 -24.38 -20.34
N SER A 467 10.27 -23.45 -21.29
CA SER A 467 8.94 -23.02 -21.73
C SER A 467 8.27 -24.11 -22.58
N PRO A 468 6.94 -24.33 -22.49
CA PRO A 468 6.22 -25.20 -23.43
C PRO A 468 6.37 -24.79 -24.89
N ARG A 469 6.79 -23.56 -25.17
CA ARG A 469 7.05 -23.03 -26.52
C ARG A 469 8.54 -23.01 -26.88
N ASP A 470 9.39 -23.58 -26.05
CA ASP A 470 10.81 -23.71 -26.36
C ASP A 470 10.97 -24.70 -27.53
N PRO A 471 11.48 -24.27 -28.70
CA PRO A 471 11.62 -25.14 -29.88
C PRO A 471 12.65 -26.25 -29.70
N ASN A 472 13.46 -26.24 -28.62
CA ASN A 472 14.46 -27.24 -28.31
C ASN A 472 13.98 -28.31 -27.31
N ARG A 473 12.68 -28.39 -27.09
CA ARG A 473 12.04 -29.45 -26.30
C ARG A 473 11.61 -30.62 -27.17
#